data_49f1c39e2f185c6f75619a065dee47cb
#
_entry.id   49f1c39e2f185c6f75619a065dee47cb
#
_cell.length_a   1.000
_cell.length_b   1.000
_cell.length_c   1.000
_cell.angle_alpha   90.00
_cell.angle_beta   90.00
_cell.angle_gamma   90.00
#
_symmetry.space_group_name_H-M   'P 1'
#
loop_
_entity.id
_entity.type
_entity.pdbx_description
1 polymer ?
#
loop_
_entity_poly.entity_id
_entity_poly.type
_entity_poly.pdbx_seq_one_letter_code
_entity_poly.pdbx_strand_id
1 'polypeptide(L)'
;MFLKPEQQLERCKRIVRQRVDPHIHPSIAQLAVESFDIPGEPMPTDEFFAKLNRGDIDFKPFTLGSEWGTTWGTVWFRLTGTVPAGYPKGKPLELILDLGWYPHSCGGHIEGLVYRADGTAIKAVHPLNYWVPFIDAEGNAQVPVAEDGSFTLYLEAASNPLLLGVPPFIETELGDHATGKPDEPYVFKSADLTEFDARFENYSVDLDVVSSLMEFADKQSPRYWQLAKALQRSLNAYDERNPESVEAARAALADVLAKPANASAMNVSAIGHAHIDSAWLWPVRETRRKVARTVSNALALMDADPDFKYAMSSAQQYAWLEEDHPDIFKRMKRRIEEGRFIPVGGMWVEADGMLPAGESLIRQIAYGRKYFKEHLGVEPKGVWLPDSFGYTGAWPQ
;
A
#
# COMPACT_ATOMS: atom_id res chain seq x y z
N MET A 1 -4.53 39.53 -11.10
CA MET A 1 -3.55 39.84 -10.02
C MET A 1 -2.60 38.64 -9.94
N PHE A 2 -1.29 38.84 -10.00
CA PHE A 2 -0.32 37.73 -9.86
C PHE A 2 -0.04 37.52 -8.36
N LEU A 3 -0.33 36.33 -7.83
CA LEU A 3 -0.04 36.01 -6.44
C LEU A 3 1.46 35.72 -6.28
N LYS A 4 2.00 35.93 -5.09
CA LYS A 4 3.37 35.52 -4.78
C LYS A 4 3.48 34.00 -4.89
N PRO A 5 4.64 33.46 -5.32
CA PRO A 5 4.80 32.00 -5.51
C PRO A 5 4.45 31.18 -4.26
N GLU A 6 4.82 31.62 -3.07
CA GLU A 6 4.49 30.96 -1.81
C GLU A 6 2.96 30.89 -1.57
N GLN A 7 2.24 31.96 -1.92
CA GLN A 7 0.77 31.97 -1.86
C GLN A 7 0.14 31.03 -2.89
N GLN A 8 0.81 30.82 -4.04
CA GLN A 8 0.37 29.85 -5.04
C GLN A 8 0.52 28.43 -4.53
N LEU A 9 1.64 28.10 -3.88
CA LEU A 9 1.86 26.77 -3.28
C LEU A 9 0.82 26.46 -2.22
N GLU A 10 0.54 27.39 -1.32
CA GLU A 10 -0.50 27.20 -0.30
C GLU A 10 -1.91 27.09 -0.92
N ARG A 11 -2.18 27.85 -1.97
CA ARG A 11 -3.43 27.72 -2.73
C ARG A 11 -3.52 26.35 -3.39
N CYS A 12 -2.42 25.85 -3.98
CA CYS A 12 -2.34 24.55 -4.61
C CYS A 12 -2.67 23.44 -3.62
N LYS A 13 -1.96 23.35 -2.49
CA LYS A 13 -2.19 22.37 -1.42
C LYS A 13 -3.65 22.34 -0.97
N ARG A 14 -4.26 23.53 -0.83
CA ARG A 14 -5.66 23.62 -0.45
C ARG A 14 -6.61 23.13 -1.56
N ILE A 15 -6.38 23.52 -2.81
CA ILE A 15 -7.22 23.08 -3.95
C ILE A 15 -7.12 21.58 -4.13
N VAL A 16 -5.91 21.01 -4.11
CA VAL A 16 -5.71 19.55 -4.20
C VAL A 16 -6.58 18.87 -3.15
N ARG A 17 -6.32 19.11 -1.89
CA ARG A 17 -7.00 18.43 -0.78
C ARG A 17 -8.52 18.63 -0.76
N GLN A 18 -9.02 19.82 -1.09
CA GLN A 18 -10.44 20.16 -0.89
C GLN A 18 -11.29 20.01 -2.14
N ARG A 19 -10.68 20.04 -3.35
CA ARG A 19 -11.43 20.18 -4.60
C ARG A 19 -10.99 19.23 -5.72
N VAL A 20 -9.81 18.63 -5.63
CA VAL A 20 -9.31 17.67 -6.64
C VAL A 20 -9.42 16.26 -6.10
N ASP A 21 -8.76 15.97 -4.97
CA ASP A 21 -8.73 14.62 -4.39
C ASP A 21 -10.13 14.02 -4.14
N PRO A 22 -11.16 14.79 -3.68
CA PRO A 22 -12.50 14.24 -3.51
C PRO A 22 -13.17 13.75 -4.80
N HIS A 23 -12.68 14.18 -5.97
CA HIS A 23 -13.17 13.75 -7.27
C HIS A 23 -12.43 12.55 -7.86
N ILE A 24 -11.34 12.09 -7.23
CA ILE A 24 -10.60 10.91 -7.69
C ILE A 24 -11.44 9.65 -7.48
N HIS A 25 -12.09 9.55 -6.30
CA HIS A 25 -12.88 8.39 -5.90
C HIS A 25 -14.29 8.80 -5.41
N PRO A 26 -15.14 9.36 -6.29
CA PRO A 26 -16.52 9.69 -5.88
C PRO A 26 -17.28 8.42 -5.50
N SER A 27 -17.89 8.43 -4.30
CA SER A 27 -18.67 7.29 -3.79
C SER A 27 -19.93 7.09 -4.61
N ILE A 28 -20.18 5.83 -5.00
CA ILE A 28 -21.38 5.39 -5.71
C ILE A 28 -22.34 4.71 -4.74
N ALA A 29 -21.81 3.85 -3.86
CA ALA A 29 -22.59 3.13 -2.87
C ALA A 29 -21.74 2.77 -1.66
N GLN A 30 -22.31 2.86 -0.47
CA GLN A 30 -21.71 2.35 0.75
C GLN A 30 -21.95 0.84 0.85
N LEU A 31 -20.93 0.09 1.29
CA LEU A 31 -21.03 -1.34 1.53
C LEU A 31 -21.70 -1.63 2.86
N ALA A 32 -22.45 -2.71 2.92
CA ALA A 32 -22.87 -3.30 4.18
C ALA A 32 -21.70 -4.08 4.78
N VAL A 33 -21.50 -3.94 6.10
CA VAL A 33 -20.36 -4.51 6.81
C VAL A 33 -20.86 -5.38 7.95
N GLU A 34 -20.24 -6.54 8.08
CA GLU A 34 -20.41 -7.43 9.23
C GLU A 34 -19.03 -7.80 9.75
N SER A 35 -18.88 -8.07 11.04
CA SER A 35 -17.61 -8.37 11.68
C SER A 35 -17.60 -9.72 12.39
N PHE A 36 -16.43 -10.34 12.45
CA PHE A 36 -16.14 -11.51 13.24
C PHE A 36 -14.76 -11.35 13.91
N ASP A 37 -14.76 -11.23 15.21
CA ASP A 37 -13.53 -11.10 16.01
C ASP A 37 -12.85 -12.46 16.19
N ILE A 38 -11.55 -12.53 15.91
CA ILE A 38 -10.75 -13.73 16.19
C ILE A 38 -10.27 -13.66 17.66
N PRO A 39 -10.68 -14.60 18.51
CA PRO A 39 -10.16 -14.65 19.86
C PRO A 39 -8.71 -15.15 19.90
N GLY A 40 -7.80 -14.36 20.45
CA GLY A 40 -6.40 -14.73 20.61
C GLY A 40 -5.57 -14.58 19.32
N GLU A 41 -4.83 -15.62 18.95
CA GLU A 41 -3.94 -15.60 17.79
C GLU A 41 -4.68 -15.53 16.47
N PRO A 42 -4.11 -14.89 15.43
CA PRO A 42 -4.70 -14.88 14.09
C PRO A 42 -4.95 -16.30 13.58
N MET A 43 -6.12 -16.54 13.02
CA MET A 43 -6.45 -17.80 12.38
C MET A 43 -5.78 -17.88 10.99
N PRO A 44 -5.17 -19.02 10.61
CA PRO A 44 -4.72 -19.23 9.24
C PRO A 44 -5.84 -19.00 8.22
N THR A 45 -5.51 -18.38 7.08
CA THR A 45 -6.50 -17.99 6.08
C THR A 45 -7.29 -19.19 5.54
N ASP A 46 -6.63 -20.30 5.28
CA ASP A 46 -7.25 -21.55 4.80
C ASP A 46 -8.22 -22.14 5.85
N GLU A 47 -7.87 -22.09 7.13
CA GLU A 47 -8.74 -22.50 8.22
C GLU A 47 -9.98 -21.60 8.32
N PHE A 48 -9.78 -20.27 8.20
CA PHE A 48 -10.90 -19.31 8.20
C PHE A 48 -11.90 -19.62 7.09
N PHE A 49 -11.43 -19.75 5.85
CA PHE A 49 -12.31 -20.04 4.72
C PHE A 49 -12.93 -21.45 4.79
N ALA A 50 -12.22 -22.42 5.36
CA ALA A 50 -12.80 -23.73 5.63
C ALA A 50 -13.95 -23.67 6.65
N LYS A 51 -13.81 -22.90 7.73
CA LYS A 51 -14.90 -22.66 8.71
C LYS A 51 -16.05 -21.86 8.09
N LEU A 52 -15.74 -20.83 7.31
CA LEU A 52 -16.73 -20.03 6.61
C LEU A 52 -17.62 -20.90 5.71
N ASN A 53 -17.00 -21.77 4.91
CA ASN A 53 -17.72 -22.67 3.98
C ASN A 53 -18.58 -23.71 4.70
N ARG A 54 -18.26 -24.07 5.96
CA ARG A 54 -19.08 -24.97 6.78
C ARG A 54 -20.20 -24.23 7.53
N GLY A 55 -20.20 -22.89 7.51
CA GLY A 55 -21.16 -22.07 8.28
C GLY A 55 -20.79 -21.94 9.77
N ASP A 56 -19.52 -22.17 10.12
CA ASP A 56 -19.02 -22.10 11.51
C ASP A 56 -18.62 -20.67 11.92
N ILE A 57 -18.74 -19.68 11.04
CA ILE A 57 -18.45 -18.27 11.29
C ILE A 57 -19.75 -17.48 11.46
N ASP A 58 -19.95 -16.95 12.66
CA ASP A 58 -21.11 -16.13 13.01
C ASP A 58 -20.78 -14.63 12.90
N PHE A 59 -20.94 -14.08 11.68
CA PHE A 59 -20.78 -12.64 11.46
C PHE A 59 -21.89 -11.83 12.09
N LYS A 60 -21.53 -10.72 12.72
CA LYS A 60 -22.47 -9.78 13.34
C LYS A 60 -22.52 -8.48 12.54
N PRO A 61 -23.70 -7.85 12.42
CA PRO A 61 -23.81 -6.54 11.77
C PRO A 61 -22.83 -5.54 12.41
N PHE A 62 -22.11 -4.80 11.57
CA PHE A 62 -21.18 -3.76 11.98
C PHE A 62 -21.57 -2.42 11.38
N THR A 63 -21.65 -1.37 12.20
CA THR A 63 -21.97 -0.01 11.75
C THR A 63 -20.71 0.76 11.47
N LEU A 64 -20.53 1.26 10.23
CA LEU A 64 -19.43 2.16 9.90
C LEU A 64 -19.45 3.39 10.81
N GLY A 65 -18.27 3.86 11.21
CA GLY A 65 -18.10 4.86 12.24
C GLY A 65 -17.98 4.31 13.66
N SER A 66 -18.16 2.99 13.84
CA SER A 66 -17.92 2.33 15.13
C SER A 66 -16.46 1.93 15.34
N GLU A 67 -16.12 1.77 16.60
CA GLU A 67 -14.82 1.26 17.04
C GLU A 67 -14.69 -0.24 16.74
N TRP A 68 -13.46 -0.68 16.47
CA TRP A 68 -13.15 -2.08 16.18
C TRP A 68 -11.75 -2.48 16.64
N GLY A 69 -11.59 -3.77 16.84
CA GLY A 69 -10.33 -4.40 17.16
C GLY A 69 -9.87 -4.17 18.60
N THR A 70 -8.95 -5.01 19.00
CA THR A 70 -8.18 -4.90 20.24
C THR A 70 -6.71 -4.91 19.88
N THR A 71 -5.85 -4.42 20.74
CA THR A 71 -4.40 -4.39 20.50
C THR A 71 -3.88 -5.76 20.08
N TRP A 72 -3.19 -5.82 18.92
CA TRP A 72 -2.70 -7.03 18.27
C TRP A 72 -3.80 -8.04 17.88
N GLY A 73 -5.07 -7.65 17.96
CA GLY A 73 -6.20 -8.48 17.57
C GLY A 73 -6.37 -8.60 16.06
N THR A 74 -7.26 -9.48 15.66
CA THR A 74 -7.65 -9.68 14.26
C THR A 74 -9.16 -9.69 14.16
N VAL A 75 -9.69 -8.91 13.23
CA VAL A 75 -11.10 -8.89 12.91
C VAL A 75 -11.28 -9.21 11.43
N TRP A 76 -12.16 -10.15 11.13
CA TRP A 76 -12.61 -10.38 9.78
C TRP A 76 -13.88 -9.58 9.51
N PHE A 77 -13.87 -8.79 8.46
CA PHE A 77 -15.07 -8.11 7.98
C PHE A 77 -15.58 -8.77 6.71
N ARG A 78 -16.88 -9.03 6.67
CA ARG A 78 -17.61 -9.37 5.45
C ARG A 78 -18.18 -8.10 4.86
N LEU A 79 -17.77 -7.78 3.63
CA LEU A 79 -18.17 -6.59 2.90
C LEU A 79 -19.12 -7.02 1.78
N THR A 80 -20.34 -6.52 1.77
CA THR A 80 -21.32 -6.82 0.74
C THR A 80 -21.83 -5.54 0.09
N GLY A 81 -22.02 -5.59 -1.21
CA GLY A 81 -22.51 -4.45 -1.98
C GLY A 81 -23.21 -4.88 -3.25
N THR A 82 -23.69 -3.89 -3.98
CA THR A 82 -24.32 -4.10 -5.29
C THR A 82 -23.83 -3.03 -6.25
N VAL A 83 -23.35 -3.44 -7.40
CA VAL A 83 -23.07 -2.52 -8.51
C VAL A 83 -24.42 -2.00 -9.02
N PRO A 84 -24.63 -0.68 -9.10
CA PRO A 84 -25.91 -0.13 -9.55
C PRO A 84 -26.28 -0.62 -10.96
N ALA A 85 -27.56 -0.96 -11.16
CA ALA A 85 -28.07 -1.38 -12.45
C ALA A 85 -27.81 -0.31 -13.52
N GLY A 86 -27.27 -0.73 -14.68
CA GLY A 86 -26.96 0.20 -15.78
C GLY A 86 -25.71 1.04 -15.57
N TYR A 87 -24.83 0.67 -14.63
CA TYR A 87 -23.54 1.36 -14.48
C TYR A 87 -22.76 1.36 -15.80
N PRO A 88 -22.24 2.51 -16.26
CA PRO A 88 -21.64 2.64 -17.58
C PRO A 88 -20.41 1.75 -17.76
N LYS A 89 -20.33 1.03 -18.88
CA LYS A 89 -19.10 0.33 -19.25
C LYS A 89 -17.97 1.34 -19.53
N GLY A 90 -16.75 0.96 -19.23
CA GLY A 90 -15.57 1.78 -19.46
C GLY A 90 -15.24 2.76 -18.34
N LYS A 91 -15.99 2.72 -17.23
CA LYS A 91 -15.66 3.46 -16.01
C LYS A 91 -15.13 2.49 -14.97
N PRO A 92 -13.85 2.61 -14.56
CA PRO A 92 -13.28 1.75 -13.54
C PRO A 92 -13.98 1.92 -12.20
N LEU A 93 -14.14 0.82 -11.49
CA LEU A 93 -14.66 0.79 -10.13
C LEU A 93 -13.58 0.31 -9.17
N GLU A 94 -13.50 0.95 -8.03
CA GLU A 94 -12.64 0.59 -6.92
C GLU A 94 -13.40 0.59 -5.60
N LEU A 95 -12.87 -0.12 -4.62
CA LEU A 95 -13.35 -0.01 -3.25
C LEU A 95 -12.38 0.85 -2.47
N ILE A 96 -12.92 1.78 -1.71
CA ILE A 96 -12.16 2.60 -0.77
C ILE A 96 -12.51 2.17 0.64
N LEU A 97 -11.50 1.75 1.40
CA LEU A 97 -11.65 1.23 2.76
C LEU A 97 -10.82 2.08 3.72
N ASP A 98 -11.45 2.80 4.66
CA ASP A 98 -10.77 3.55 5.72
C ASP A 98 -11.00 2.90 7.08
N LEU A 99 -10.04 2.08 7.50
CA LEU A 99 -10.05 1.35 8.77
C LEU A 99 -9.78 2.26 9.99
N GLY A 100 -9.55 3.55 9.80
CA GLY A 100 -9.29 4.51 10.88
C GLY A 100 -7.82 4.83 11.11
N TRP A 101 -6.99 4.65 10.09
CA TRP A 101 -5.56 5.01 10.18
C TRP A 101 -5.31 6.50 10.29
N TYR A 102 -4.12 6.82 10.79
CA TYR A 102 -3.61 8.18 10.79
C TYR A 102 -2.97 8.51 9.44
N PRO A 103 -3.27 9.67 8.84
CA PRO A 103 -2.56 10.14 7.65
C PRO A 103 -1.05 10.19 7.93
N HIS A 104 -0.25 9.72 7.01
CA HIS A 104 1.22 9.75 7.04
C HIS A 104 1.93 8.65 7.84
N SER A 105 1.23 7.68 8.42
CA SER A 105 1.87 6.55 9.09
C SER A 105 1.82 5.29 8.22
N CYS A 106 2.98 4.78 7.81
CA CYS A 106 3.14 3.46 7.19
C CYS A 106 4.00 2.58 8.08
N GLY A 107 3.67 1.30 8.15
CA GLY A 107 4.34 0.34 9.03
C GLY A 107 3.97 0.51 10.50
N GLY A 108 3.98 -0.57 11.27
CA GLY A 108 3.66 -0.54 12.69
C GLY A 108 2.30 0.08 13.02
N HIS A 109 1.29 -0.20 12.21
CA HIS A 109 -0.06 0.36 12.28
C HIS A 109 -1.08 -0.66 11.82
N ILE A 110 -2.40 -0.30 11.91
CA ILE A 110 -3.45 -1.13 11.34
C ILE A 110 -3.27 -1.31 9.85
N GLU A 111 -3.52 -2.49 9.38
CA GLU A 111 -3.49 -2.90 7.98
C GLU A 111 -4.53 -3.99 7.74
N GLY A 112 -4.91 -4.21 6.49
CA GLY A 112 -5.80 -5.30 6.13
C GLY A 112 -5.40 -5.98 4.83
N LEU A 113 -5.86 -7.22 4.63
CA LEU A 113 -5.75 -7.95 3.37
C LEU A 113 -7.14 -8.35 2.90
N VAL A 114 -7.45 -8.00 1.65
CA VAL A 114 -8.78 -8.23 1.05
C VAL A 114 -8.76 -9.51 0.23
N TYR A 115 -9.80 -10.32 0.40
CA TYR A 115 -9.97 -11.62 -0.23
C TYR A 115 -11.29 -11.72 -0.99
N ARG A 116 -11.30 -12.54 -2.03
CA ARG A 116 -12.52 -13.06 -2.66
C ARG A 116 -13.19 -14.10 -1.75
N ALA A 117 -14.43 -14.43 -2.07
CA ALA A 117 -15.17 -15.47 -1.36
C ALA A 117 -14.56 -16.88 -1.46
N ASP A 118 -13.72 -17.13 -2.45
CA ASP A 118 -12.97 -18.39 -2.61
C ASP A 118 -11.67 -18.44 -1.80
N GLY A 119 -11.34 -17.38 -1.04
CA GLY A 119 -10.10 -17.27 -0.26
C GLY A 119 -8.91 -16.73 -1.03
N THR A 120 -9.07 -16.39 -2.30
CA THR A 120 -7.97 -15.80 -3.09
C THR A 120 -7.71 -14.36 -2.65
N ALA A 121 -6.48 -14.04 -2.29
CA ALA A 121 -6.08 -12.69 -1.91
C ALA A 121 -6.08 -11.74 -3.13
N ILE A 122 -6.68 -10.58 -2.97
CA ILE A 122 -6.71 -9.51 -3.98
C ILE A 122 -5.55 -8.55 -3.74
N LYS A 123 -5.65 -7.75 -2.68
CA LYS A 123 -4.72 -6.69 -2.36
C LYS A 123 -4.85 -6.29 -0.89
N ALA A 124 -3.76 -5.81 -0.30
CA ALA A 124 -3.80 -5.23 1.03
C ALA A 124 -4.23 -3.76 1.01
N VAL A 125 -4.66 -3.28 2.16
CA VAL A 125 -4.96 -1.88 2.44
C VAL A 125 -4.17 -1.38 3.63
N HIS A 126 -3.65 -0.15 3.51
CA HIS A 126 -2.90 0.55 4.56
C HIS A 126 -2.98 2.08 4.35
N PRO A 127 -2.49 2.93 5.26
CA PRO A 127 -2.74 4.38 5.25
C PRO A 127 -2.47 5.12 3.94
N LEU A 128 -1.48 4.70 3.15
CA LEU A 128 -1.12 5.34 1.88
C LEU A 128 -1.57 4.53 0.65
N ASN A 129 -2.30 3.44 0.84
CA ASN A 129 -2.75 2.58 -0.24
C ASN A 129 -4.03 1.83 0.17
N TYR A 130 -5.14 2.54 0.24
CA TYR A 130 -6.43 2.08 0.79
C TYR A 130 -7.49 1.78 -0.27
N TRP A 131 -7.14 1.83 -1.55
CA TRP A 131 -7.98 1.43 -2.66
C TRP A 131 -7.83 -0.06 -2.98
N VAL A 132 -8.88 -0.68 -3.47
CA VAL A 132 -8.89 -2.08 -3.92
C VAL A 132 -9.49 -2.14 -5.32
N PRO A 133 -8.79 -2.71 -6.33
CA PRO A 133 -9.32 -2.79 -7.69
C PRO A 133 -10.55 -3.70 -7.71
N PHE A 134 -11.61 -3.24 -8.40
CA PHE A 134 -12.87 -3.96 -8.45
C PHE A 134 -13.28 -4.30 -9.89
N ILE A 135 -13.47 -3.31 -10.75
CA ILE A 135 -13.70 -3.47 -12.20
C ILE A 135 -12.77 -2.50 -12.93
N ASP A 136 -12.00 -3.00 -13.90
CA ASP A 136 -11.10 -2.16 -14.70
C ASP A 136 -11.87 -1.41 -15.83
N ALA A 137 -11.15 -0.56 -16.59
CA ALA A 137 -11.72 0.21 -17.69
C ALA A 137 -12.23 -0.68 -18.83
N GLU A 138 -11.69 -1.87 -19.00
CA GLU A 138 -12.09 -2.87 -19.99
C GLU A 138 -13.35 -3.65 -19.53
N GLY A 139 -13.74 -3.53 -18.27
CA GLY A 139 -14.88 -4.21 -17.66
C GLY A 139 -14.53 -5.57 -17.06
N ASN A 140 -13.25 -5.89 -16.87
CA ASN A 140 -12.85 -7.12 -16.20
C ASN A 140 -13.00 -6.95 -14.68
N ALA A 141 -13.78 -7.83 -14.07
CA ALA A 141 -14.00 -7.80 -12.63
C ALA A 141 -12.92 -8.58 -11.88
N GLN A 142 -12.31 -7.95 -10.87
CA GLN A 142 -11.40 -8.61 -9.93
C GLN A 142 -12.15 -9.46 -8.91
N VAL A 143 -13.45 -9.22 -8.75
CA VAL A 143 -14.36 -9.91 -7.84
C VAL A 143 -15.54 -10.43 -8.65
N PRO A 144 -16.00 -11.67 -8.43
CA PRO A 144 -17.22 -12.15 -9.04
C PRO A 144 -18.42 -11.26 -8.66
N VAL A 145 -19.14 -10.79 -9.67
CA VAL A 145 -20.36 -10.01 -9.52
C VAL A 145 -21.52 -10.87 -10.06
N ALA A 146 -22.56 -11.05 -9.24
CA ALA A 146 -23.74 -11.81 -9.63
C ALA A 146 -24.58 -11.07 -10.69
N GLU A 147 -25.56 -11.74 -11.31
CA GLU A 147 -26.42 -11.16 -12.34
C GLU A 147 -27.25 -9.96 -11.84
N ASP A 148 -27.59 -9.95 -10.55
CA ASP A 148 -28.29 -8.84 -9.87
C ASP A 148 -27.34 -7.70 -9.43
N GLY A 149 -26.06 -7.80 -9.76
CA GLY A 149 -25.01 -6.84 -9.40
C GLY A 149 -24.42 -7.06 -8.00
N SER A 150 -24.91 -8.01 -7.22
CA SER A 150 -24.40 -8.26 -5.87
C SER A 150 -22.99 -8.86 -5.85
N PHE A 151 -22.21 -8.53 -4.82
CA PHE A 151 -20.88 -9.08 -4.59
C PHE A 151 -20.56 -9.17 -3.10
N THR A 152 -19.62 -10.04 -2.77
CA THR A 152 -19.13 -10.25 -1.40
C THR A 152 -17.61 -10.35 -1.39
N LEU A 153 -17.00 -9.70 -0.42
CA LEU A 153 -15.57 -9.72 -0.13
C LEU A 153 -15.33 -9.96 1.35
N TYR A 154 -14.12 -10.36 1.67
CA TYR A 154 -13.67 -10.52 3.05
C TYR A 154 -12.41 -9.69 3.26
N LEU A 155 -12.31 -9.03 4.42
CA LEU A 155 -11.17 -8.23 4.82
C LEU A 155 -10.65 -8.79 6.15
N GLU A 156 -9.43 -9.32 6.13
CA GLU A 156 -8.68 -9.63 7.35
C GLU A 156 -8.01 -8.35 7.83
N ALA A 157 -8.47 -7.78 8.93
CA ALA A 157 -7.94 -6.56 9.49
C ALA A 157 -7.12 -6.83 10.77
N ALA A 158 -5.88 -6.35 10.78
CA ALA A 158 -4.99 -6.42 11.93
C ALA A 158 -5.06 -5.12 12.73
N SER A 159 -5.49 -5.16 13.97
CA SER A 159 -5.56 -4.00 14.86
C SER A 159 -4.23 -3.78 15.59
N ASN A 160 -3.16 -3.59 14.80
CA ASN A 160 -1.83 -3.32 15.31
C ASN A 160 -1.78 -1.94 15.97
N PRO A 161 -1.10 -1.76 17.13
CA PRO A 161 -0.92 -0.46 17.75
C PRO A 161 -0.04 0.45 16.88
N LEU A 162 -0.18 1.77 17.07
CA LEU A 162 0.72 2.74 16.44
C LEU A 162 2.08 2.72 17.15
N LEU A 163 2.99 1.84 16.70
CA LEU A 163 4.27 1.61 17.36
C LEU A 163 5.15 2.86 17.44
N LEU A 164 5.16 3.69 16.41
CA LEU A 164 5.94 4.94 16.37
C LEU A 164 5.38 6.03 17.29
N GLY A 165 4.15 5.89 17.77
CA GLY A 165 3.52 6.77 18.75
C GLY A 165 3.73 6.35 20.20
N VAL A 166 4.34 5.18 20.42
CA VAL A 166 4.62 4.64 21.77
C VAL A 166 6.06 5.00 22.14
N PRO A 167 6.33 5.55 23.35
CA PRO A 167 7.71 5.78 23.78
C PRO A 167 8.54 4.49 23.67
N PRO A 168 9.76 4.54 23.11
CA PRO A 168 10.65 3.38 23.08
C PRO A 168 10.95 2.93 24.51
N PHE A 169 11.17 1.62 24.72
CA PHE A 169 11.54 1.02 25.99
C PHE A 169 10.45 1.00 27.09
N ILE A 170 9.17 1.13 26.72
CA ILE A 170 8.10 0.72 27.64
C ILE A 170 8.25 -0.79 27.83
N GLU A 171 8.32 -1.21 29.10
CA GLU A 171 8.26 -2.62 29.46
C GLU A 171 6.91 -3.19 28.99
N THR A 172 6.95 -4.06 27.99
CA THR A 172 5.78 -4.69 27.40
C THR A 172 5.92 -6.19 27.51
N GLU A 173 4.84 -6.87 27.79
CA GLU A 173 4.78 -8.33 27.63
C GLU A 173 4.85 -8.62 26.13
N LEU A 174 6.02 -9.06 25.65
CA LEU A 174 6.45 -9.18 24.25
C LEU A 174 5.36 -9.73 23.32
N GLY A 175 4.74 -8.85 22.55
CA GLY A 175 3.75 -9.21 21.57
C GLY A 175 2.41 -9.68 22.14
N ASP A 176 2.21 -9.56 23.43
CA ASP A 176 0.96 -9.85 24.09
C ASP A 176 -0.12 -8.82 23.72
N HIS A 177 -1.39 -9.22 23.78
CA HIS A 177 -2.55 -8.35 23.61
C HIS A 177 -2.59 -7.19 24.62
N ALA A 178 -1.87 -7.31 25.75
CA ALA A 178 -1.70 -6.26 26.76
C ALA A 178 -0.76 -5.11 26.34
N THR A 179 0.00 -5.25 25.24
CA THR A 179 1.06 -4.30 24.85
C THR A 179 0.60 -3.13 23.98
N GLY A 180 -0.61 -2.71 24.07
CA GLY A 180 -1.09 -1.51 23.42
C GLY A 180 -1.90 -0.67 24.38
N LYS A 181 -2.19 0.54 24.02
CA LYS A 181 -3.15 1.33 24.79
C LYS A 181 -4.54 0.74 24.54
N PRO A 182 -5.21 0.17 25.56
CA PRO A 182 -6.57 -0.32 25.37
C PRO A 182 -7.56 0.81 25.06
N ASP A 183 -7.14 2.05 25.19
CA ASP A 183 -7.99 3.24 25.21
C ASP A 183 -8.05 4.00 23.86
N GLU A 184 -7.41 3.50 22.80
CA GLU A 184 -7.47 4.11 21.48
C GLU A 184 -7.91 3.06 20.45
N PRO A 185 -9.19 2.65 20.46
CA PRO A 185 -9.73 1.76 19.44
C PRO A 185 -9.74 2.46 18.07
N TYR A 186 -9.59 1.68 17.02
CA TYR A 186 -9.70 2.18 15.68
C TYR A 186 -11.16 2.33 15.28
N VAL A 187 -11.44 3.31 14.43
CA VAL A 187 -12.80 3.56 13.92
C VAL A 187 -12.84 3.21 12.44
N PHE A 188 -13.62 2.20 12.03
CA PHE A 188 -13.83 1.89 10.62
C PHE A 188 -14.73 2.96 10.00
N LYS A 189 -14.14 3.95 9.35
CA LYS A 189 -14.81 5.17 8.92
C LYS A 189 -15.66 4.97 7.68
N SER A 190 -15.12 4.28 6.67
CA SER A 190 -15.82 4.08 5.41
C SER A 190 -15.43 2.80 4.69
N ALA A 191 -16.41 2.23 3.99
CA ALA A 191 -16.26 1.15 3.03
C ALA A 191 -17.17 1.47 1.85
N ASP A 192 -16.61 1.98 0.76
CA ASP A 192 -17.36 2.53 -0.35
C ASP A 192 -16.98 1.86 -1.67
N LEU A 193 -18.00 1.58 -2.50
CA LEU A 193 -17.82 1.36 -3.93
C LEU A 193 -17.72 2.73 -4.59
N THR A 194 -16.64 2.98 -5.31
CA THR A 194 -16.34 4.28 -5.92
C THR A 194 -16.07 4.14 -7.41
N GLU A 195 -16.33 5.20 -8.17
CA GLU A 195 -15.77 5.37 -9.52
C GLU A 195 -14.32 5.86 -9.37
N PHE A 196 -13.40 5.36 -10.17
CA PHE A 196 -12.06 5.91 -10.28
C PHE A 196 -11.95 6.85 -11.46
N ASP A 197 -11.66 8.13 -11.21
CA ASP A 197 -11.46 9.14 -12.26
C ASP A 197 -9.98 9.50 -12.42
N ALA A 198 -9.30 8.81 -13.33
CA ALA A 198 -7.89 9.03 -13.63
C ALA A 198 -7.55 10.47 -14.07
N ARG A 199 -8.50 11.26 -14.54
CA ARG A 199 -8.25 12.67 -14.93
C ARG A 199 -7.90 13.50 -13.70
N PHE A 200 -8.63 13.30 -12.59
CA PHE A 200 -8.38 14.01 -11.33
C PHE A 200 -7.12 13.49 -10.64
N GLU A 201 -6.88 12.17 -10.64
CA GLU A 201 -5.63 11.62 -10.12
C GLU A 201 -4.42 12.19 -10.86
N ASN A 202 -4.42 12.13 -12.18
CA ASN A 202 -3.33 12.70 -12.99
C ASN A 202 -3.16 14.20 -12.73
N TYR A 203 -4.25 14.95 -12.51
CA TYR A 203 -4.14 16.36 -12.19
C TYR A 203 -3.55 16.61 -10.80
N SER A 204 -3.93 15.82 -9.81
CA SER A 204 -3.32 15.85 -8.47
C SER A 204 -1.81 15.59 -8.53
N VAL A 205 -1.38 14.56 -9.29
CA VAL A 205 0.03 14.24 -9.52
C VAL A 205 0.76 15.36 -10.27
N ASP A 206 0.18 15.92 -11.34
CA ASP A 206 0.78 17.05 -12.10
C ASP A 206 1.01 18.26 -11.18
N LEU A 207 0.05 18.55 -10.29
CA LEU A 207 0.17 19.64 -9.32
C LEU A 207 1.23 19.36 -8.25
N ASP A 208 1.32 18.13 -7.77
CA ASP A 208 2.35 17.72 -6.81
C ASP A 208 3.76 17.86 -7.42
N VAL A 209 3.96 17.35 -8.63
CA VAL A 209 5.24 17.46 -9.34
C VAL A 209 5.65 18.90 -9.54
N VAL A 210 4.74 19.78 -9.99
CA VAL A 210 5.07 21.21 -10.21
C VAL A 210 5.34 21.92 -8.88
N SER A 211 4.58 21.61 -7.83
CA SER A 211 4.77 22.18 -6.50
C SER A 211 6.12 21.76 -5.90
N SER A 212 6.45 20.48 -5.98
CA SER A 212 7.73 19.94 -5.52
C SER A 212 8.92 20.53 -6.30
N LEU A 213 8.81 20.66 -7.62
CA LEU A 213 9.83 21.34 -8.42
C LEU A 213 10.03 22.78 -7.99
N MET A 214 8.97 23.50 -7.59
CA MET A 214 9.08 24.87 -7.10
C MET A 214 9.74 24.94 -5.71
N GLU A 215 9.50 23.97 -4.84
CA GLU A 215 10.10 23.94 -3.51
C GLU A 215 11.63 23.78 -3.57
N PHE A 216 12.14 23.02 -4.54
CA PHE A 216 13.59 22.75 -4.70
C PHE A 216 14.29 23.63 -5.74
N ALA A 217 13.56 24.35 -6.58
CA ALA A 217 14.16 25.22 -7.59
C ALA A 217 14.77 26.49 -6.98
N ASP A 218 15.87 26.97 -7.56
CA ASP A 218 16.40 28.30 -7.22
C ASP A 218 15.36 29.39 -7.53
N LYS A 219 14.93 30.09 -6.48
CA LYS A 219 13.90 31.15 -6.54
C LYS A 219 14.28 32.34 -7.41
N GLN A 220 15.56 32.52 -7.73
CA GLN A 220 16.04 33.56 -8.64
C GLN A 220 16.07 33.08 -10.10
N SER A 221 15.92 31.78 -10.33
CA SER A 221 15.97 31.21 -11.68
C SER A 221 14.72 31.53 -12.53
N PRO A 222 14.88 31.70 -13.83
CA PRO A 222 13.73 31.80 -14.77
C PRO A 222 12.80 30.58 -14.68
N ARG A 223 13.33 29.39 -14.38
CA ARG A 223 12.58 28.14 -14.25
C ARG A 223 11.55 28.22 -13.13
N TYR A 224 11.95 28.73 -11.96
CA TYR A 224 11.05 28.94 -10.81
C TYR A 224 9.82 29.78 -11.19
N TRP A 225 10.05 30.91 -11.87
CA TRP A 225 8.97 31.81 -12.29
C TRP A 225 8.10 31.24 -13.42
N GLN A 226 8.66 30.41 -14.30
CA GLN A 226 7.87 29.68 -15.30
C GLN A 226 6.92 28.69 -14.63
N LEU A 227 7.42 27.90 -13.65
CA LEU A 227 6.60 26.98 -12.86
C LEU A 227 5.49 27.72 -12.11
N ALA A 228 5.81 28.80 -11.38
CA ALA A 228 4.85 29.60 -10.66
C ALA A 228 3.74 30.18 -11.56
N LYS A 229 4.11 30.65 -12.78
CA LYS A 229 3.15 31.16 -13.76
C LYS A 229 2.27 30.05 -14.34
N ALA A 230 2.84 28.86 -14.60
CA ALA A 230 2.07 27.70 -15.09
C ALA A 230 1.10 27.22 -14.01
N LEU A 231 1.57 27.08 -12.76
CA LEU A 231 0.73 26.71 -11.61
C LEU A 231 -0.44 27.68 -11.45
N GLN A 232 -0.19 28.99 -11.49
CA GLN A 232 -1.28 29.98 -11.39
C GLN A 232 -2.31 29.82 -12.52
N ARG A 233 -1.87 29.62 -13.78
CA ARG A 233 -2.78 29.43 -14.91
C ARG A 233 -3.62 28.18 -14.74
N SER A 234 -2.99 27.07 -14.33
CA SER A 234 -3.67 25.82 -14.07
C SER A 234 -4.75 25.94 -12.99
N LEU A 235 -4.38 26.48 -11.81
CA LEU A 235 -5.31 26.69 -10.71
C LEU A 235 -6.44 27.69 -11.03
N ASN A 236 -6.27 28.56 -12.00
CA ASN A 236 -7.31 29.49 -12.45
C ASN A 236 -8.21 28.87 -13.53
N ALA A 237 -7.71 27.88 -14.29
CA ALA A 237 -8.49 27.17 -15.30
C ALA A 237 -9.42 26.11 -14.66
N TYR A 238 -9.06 25.60 -13.50
CA TYR A 238 -9.85 24.60 -12.79
C TYR A 238 -11.09 25.22 -12.11
N ASP A 239 -12.27 24.70 -12.43
CA ASP A 239 -13.55 25.03 -11.77
C ASP A 239 -14.20 23.73 -11.27
N GLU A 240 -14.27 23.54 -9.96
CA GLU A 240 -14.86 22.38 -9.29
C GLU A 240 -16.31 22.08 -9.75
N ARG A 241 -17.08 23.12 -10.12
CA ARG A 241 -18.46 22.99 -10.62
C ARG A 241 -18.54 22.51 -12.07
N ASN A 242 -17.40 22.48 -12.77
CA ASN A 242 -17.26 21.99 -14.11
C ASN A 242 -16.11 20.96 -14.18
N PRO A 243 -16.36 19.66 -13.92
CA PRO A 243 -15.34 18.61 -13.91
C PRO A 243 -14.50 18.54 -15.19
N GLU A 244 -15.08 18.90 -16.35
CA GLU A 244 -14.35 18.90 -17.62
C GLU A 244 -13.24 19.97 -17.68
N SER A 245 -13.27 20.96 -16.78
CA SER A 245 -12.21 21.98 -16.68
C SER A 245 -10.85 21.41 -16.24
N VAL A 246 -10.81 20.19 -15.70
CA VAL A 246 -9.58 19.52 -15.29
C VAL A 246 -8.62 19.34 -16.47
N GLU A 247 -9.13 19.07 -17.67
CA GLU A 247 -8.31 18.93 -18.87
C GLU A 247 -7.64 20.25 -19.28
N ALA A 248 -8.36 21.37 -19.21
CA ALA A 248 -7.79 22.69 -19.46
C ALA A 248 -6.75 23.09 -18.38
N ALA A 249 -7.01 22.70 -17.14
CA ALA A 249 -6.09 22.95 -16.03
C ALA A 249 -4.79 22.14 -16.19
N ARG A 250 -4.85 20.87 -16.59
CA ARG A 250 -3.69 20.05 -16.91
C ARG A 250 -2.91 20.60 -18.10
N ALA A 251 -3.60 20.97 -19.18
CA ALA A 251 -2.98 21.54 -20.36
C ALA A 251 -2.15 22.81 -20.04
N ALA A 252 -2.54 23.58 -19.04
CA ALA A 252 -1.78 24.77 -18.59
C ALA A 252 -0.42 24.41 -17.94
N LEU A 253 -0.20 23.15 -17.52
CA LEU A 253 1.05 22.64 -16.95
C LEU A 253 1.93 21.93 -18.00
N ALA A 254 1.37 21.52 -19.14
CA ALA A 254 2.03 20.66 -20.12
C ALA A 254 3.41 21.19 -20.55
N ASP A 255 3.52 22.49 -20.86
CA ASP A 255 4.78 23.10 -21.31
C ASP A 255 5.92 22.99 -20.27
N VAL A 256 5.60 23.07 -18.97
CA VAL A 256 6.61 23.01 -17.92
C VAL A 256 6.95 21.58 -17.55
N LEU A 257 5.99 20.65 -17.65
CA LEU A 257 6.20 19.23 -17.40
C LEU A 257 6.97 18.55 -18.54
N ALA A 258 6.72 18.93 -19.79
CA ALA A 258 7.39 18.36 -20.96
C ALA A 258 8.86 18.79 -21.13
N LYS A 259 9.36 19.76 -20.36
CA LYS A 259 10.74 20.21 -20.49
C LYS A 259 11.72 19.17 -19.98
N PRO A 260 12.70 18.76 -20.80
CA PRO A 260 13.71 17.79 -20.37
C PRO A 260 14.60 18.38 -19.27
N ALA A 261 15.22 17.49 -18.52
CA ALA A 261 16.30 17.85 -17.61
C ALA A 261 17.49 18.48 -18.39
N ASN A 262 18.35 19.20 -17.67
CA ASN A 262 19.59 19.73 -18.24
C ASN A 262 20.49 18.59 -18.74
N ALA A 263 21.29 18.85 -19.78
CA ALA A 263 22.20 17.85 -20.33
C ALA A 263 23.24 17.30 -19.31
N SER A 264 23.50 18.07 -18.24
CA SER A 264 24.39 17.67 -17.14
C SER A 264 23.64 16.98 -15.97
N ALA A 265 22.33 16.77 -16.06
CA ALA A 265 21.57 16.09 -15.02
C ALA A 265 21.97 14.62 -14.95
N MET A 266 22.05 14.09 -13.73
CA MET A 266 22.29 12.65 -13.52
C MET A 266 21.06 11.83 -13.92
N ASN A 267 21.32 10.63 -14.41
CA ASN A 267 20.27 9.63 -14.58
C ASN A 267 19.93 9.01 -13.22
N VAL A 268 18.68 8.92 -12.89
CA VAL A 268 18.17 8.27 -11.67
C VAL A 268 17.39 7.03 -12.05
N SER A 269 17.74 5.90 -11.45
CA SER A 269 16.91 4.68 -11.52
C SER A 269 16.16 4.54 -10.19
N ALA A 270 14.85 4.43 -10.26
CA ALA A 270 14.00 4.19 -9.10
C ALA A 270 13.50 2.75 -9.09
N ILE A 271 13.51 2.11 -7.93
CA ILE A 271 12.97 0.78 -7.72
C ILE A 271 12.17 0.76 -6.42
N GLY A 272 10.99 0.15 -6.44
CA GLY A 272 10.18 -0.04 -5.23
C GLY A 272 10.89 -0.99 -4.26
N HIS A 273 10.81 -0.68 -2.97
CA HIS A 273 11.27 -1.54 -1.88
C HIS A 273 10.49 -1.22 -0.60
N ALA A 274 10.28 -2.23 0.24
CA ALA A 274 9.82 -2.05 1.60
C ALA A 274 10.74 -2.85 2.53
N HIS A 275 11.48 -2.14 3.38
CA HIS A 275 12.18 -2.79 4.49
C HIS A 275 11.16 -3.29 5.50
N ILE A 276 11.22 -4.58 5.82
CA ILE A 276 10.36 -5.22 6.82
C ILE A 276 11.27 -5.96 7.80
N ASP A 277 11.31 -5.47 9.03
CA ASP A 277 11.97 -6.20 10.11
C ASP A 277 11.33 -7.58 10.28
N SER A 278 12.13 -8.64 10.16
CA SER A 278 11.65 -10.01 10.42
C SER A 278 11.30 -10.22 11.89
N ALA A 279 11.87 -9.40 12.78
CA ALA A 279 11.50 -9.25 14.18
C ALA A 279 11.83 -7.83 14.63
N TRP A 280 10.88 -7.14 15.28
CA TRP A 280 11.05 -5.79 15.82
C TRP A 280 10.13 -5.58 17.03
N LEU A 281 9.45 -4.43 17.12
CA LEU A 281 8.44 -4.11 18.16
C LEU A 281 7.08 -4.78 17.90
N TRP A 282 7.02 -5.72 16.97
CA TRP A 282 5.85 -6.55 16.67
C TRP A 282 6.18 -8.05 16.78
N PRO A 283 5.20 -8.91 17.03
CA PRO A 283 5.41 -10.36 17.08
C PRO A 283 5.69 -10.92 15.67
N VAL A 284 6.46 -12.01 15.60
CA VAL A 284 6.84 -12.66 14.30
C VAL A 284 5.60 -13.05 13.47
N ARG A 285 4.49 -13.44 14.11
CA ARG A 285 3.23 -13.73 13.41
C ARG A 285 2.73 -12.53 12.60
N GLU A 286 2.98 -11.30 13.09
CA GLU A 286 2.62 -10.09 12.35
C GLU A 286 3.56 -9.84 11.18
N THR A 287 4.85 -10.15 11.30
CA THR A 287 5.77 -10.09 10.15
C THR A 287 5.30 -10.99 9.01
N ARG A 288 4.90 -12.23 9.31
CA ARG A 288 4.38 -13.18 8.30
C ARG A 288 3.20 -12.57 7.53
N ARG A 289 2.24 -11.98 8.23
CA ARG A 289 1.06 -11.31 7.65
C ARG A 289 1.43 -10.04 6.89
N LYS A 290 2.35 -9.23 7.44
CA LYS A 290 2.83 -8.00 6.80
C LYS A 290 3.54 -8.30 5.47
N VAL A 291 4.31 -9.37 5.37
CA VAL A 291 4.93 -9.82 4.12
C VAL A 291 3.86 -10.10 3.05
N ALA A 292 2.81 -10.83 3.39
CA ALA A 292 1.71 -11.13 2.46
C ALA A 292 1.01 -9.84 1.99
N ARG A 293 0.73 -8.90 2.91
CA ARG A 293 0.14 -7.59 2.59
C ARG A 293 1.06 -6.78 1.67
N THR A 294 2.34 -6.70 1.97
CA THR A 294 3.32 -5.94 1.18
C THR A 294 3.46 -6.51 -0.22
N VAL A 295 3.62 -7.84 -0.36
CA VAL A 295 3.77 -8.48 -1.67
C VAL A 295 2.49 -8.36 -2.49
N SER A 296 1.30 -8.52 -1.89
CA SER A 296 0.04 -8.34 -2.61
C SER A 296 -0.13 -6.92 -3.17
N ASN A 297 0.32 -5.88 -2.43
CA ASN A 297 0.32 -4.50 -2.91
C ASN A 297 1.33 -4.29 -4.05
N ALA A 298 2.55 -4.82 -3.93
CA ALA A 298 3.54 -4.73 -5.00
C ALA A 298 3.04 -5.40 -6.29
N LEU A 299 2.36 -6.53 -6.18
CA LEU A 299 1.75 -7.23 -7.33
C LEU A 299 0.62 -6.41 -7.95
N ALA A 300 -0.25 -5.79 -7.15
CA ALA A 300 -1.32 -4.94 -7.65
C ALA A 300 -0.78 -3.70 -8.38
N LEU A 301 0.29 -3.08 -7.87
CA LEU A 301 0.98 -1.99 -8.56
C LEU A 301 1.62 -2.44 -9.88
N MET A 302 2.19 -3.65 -9.93
CA MET A 302 2.69 -4.23 -11.17
C MET A 302 1.58 -4.54 -12.18
N ASP A 303 0.40 -4.89 -11.73
CA ASP A 303 -0.75 -5.11 -12.60
C ASP A 303 -1.24 -3.78 -13.21
N ALA A 304 -1.18 -2.68 -12.45
CA ALA A 304 -1.59 -1.34 -12.89
C ALA A 304 -0.52 -0.63 -13.74
N ASP A 305 0.77 -0.82 -13.44
CA ASP A 305 1.89 -0.16 -14.12
C ASP A 305 2.90 -1.19 -14.64
N PRO A 306 3.03 -1.36 -15.97
CA PRO A 306 3.96 -2.31 -16.58
C PRO A 306 5.44 -1.99 -16.33
N ASP A 307 5.79 -0.73 -16.04
CA ASP A 307 7.16 -0.29 -15.79
C ASP A 307 7.56 -0.42 -14.31
N PHE A 308 6.59 -0.62 -13.41
CA PHE A 308 6.85 -0.74 -11.98
C PHE A 308 7.69 -1.98 -11.66
N LYS A 309 8.80 -1.78 -10.94
CA LYS A 309 9.71 -2.82 -10.45
C LYS A 309 9.83 -2.74 -8.93
N TYR A 310 9.92 -3.91 -8.30
CA TYR A 310 10.03 -4.01 -6.86
C TYR A 310 11.15 -4.96 -6.46
N ALA A 311 12.01 -4.55 -5.53
CA ALA A 311 13.07 -5.36 -4.95
C ALA A 311 12.67 -5.84 -3.55
N MET A 312 12.95 -7.11 -3.25
CA MET A 312 12.70 -7.68 -1.92
C MET A 312 13.86 -8.58 -1.50
N SER A 313 14.30 -8.45 -0.27
CA SER A 313 15.34 -9.22 0.38
C SER A 313 14.75 -10.32 1.28
N SER A 314 15.62 -11.00 2.06
CA SER A 314 15.24 -11.91 3.15
C SER A 314 14.51 -13.19 2.72
N ALA A 315 15.27 -14.25 2.45
CA ALA A 315 14.75 -15.56 2.04
C ALA A 315 13.66 -16.09 3.00
N GLN A 316 13.77 -15.84 4.30
CA GLN A 316 12.77 -16.20 5.31
C GLN A 316 11.38 -15.61 5.01
N GLN A 317 11.33 -14.38 4.51
CA GLN A 317 10.06 -13.72 4.19
C GLN A 317 9.38 -14.40 2.98
N TYR A 318 10.18 -14.80 1.99
CA TYR A 318 9.66 -15.61 0.86
C TYR A 318 9.19 -16.99 1.32
N ALA A 319 9.91 -17.62 2.26
CA ALA A 319 9.52 -18.94 2.78
C ALA A 319 8.20 -18.86 3.56
N TRP A 320 7.98 -17.82 4.35
CA TRP A 320 6.69 -17.59 5.02
C TRP A 320 5.56 -17.35 4.02
N LEU A 321 5.82 -16.59 2.95
CA LEU A 321 4.83 -16.36 1.92
C LEU A 321 4.47 -17.65 1.16
N GLU A 322 5.46 -18.49 0.86
CA GLU A 322 5.27 -19.80 0.20
C GLU A 322 4.41 -20.73 1.05
N GLU A 323 4.63 -20.73 2.37
CA GLU A 323 3.90 -21.55 3.34
C GLU A 323 2.46 -21.05 3.56
N ASP A 324 2.28 -19.75 3.86
CA ASP A 324 1.01 -19.19 4.32
C ASP A 324 0.09 -18.73 3.20
N HIS A 325 0.66 -18.26 2.06
CA HIS A 325 -0.06 -17.65 0.93
C HIS A 325 0.47 -18.14 -0.42
N PRO A 326 0.32 -19.43 -0.75
CA PRO A 326 0.87 -20.03 -1.98
C PRO A 326 0.32 -19.41 -3.26
N ASP A 327 -0.86 -18.82 -3.24
CA ASP A 327 -1.47 -18.07 -4.35
C ASP A 327 -0.71 -16.77 -4.63
N ILE A 328 -0.40 -15.99 -3.61
CA ILE A 328 0.43 -14.76 -3.71
C ILE A 328 1.83 -15.14 -4.18
N PHE A 329 2.44 -16.18 -3.58
CA PHE A 329 3.77 -16.66 -3.95
C PHE A 329 3.85 -17.07 -5.42
N LYS A 330 2.85 -17.78 -5.93
CA LYS A 330 2.76 -18.17 -7.34
C LYS A 330 2.65 -16.96 -8.28
N ARG A 331 1.87 -15.93 -7.90
CA ARG A 331 1.77 -14.66 -8.65
C ARG A 331 3.11 -13.94 -8.66
N MET A 332 3.77 -13.86 -7.52
CA MET A 332 5.09 -13.24 -7.36
C MET A 332 6.15 -13.94 -8.24
N LYS A 333 6.18 -15.29 -8.27
CA LYS A 333 7.13 -16.03 -9.13
C LYS A 333 7.01 -15.64 -10.59
N ARG A 334 5.79 -15.46 -11.12
CA ARG A 334 5.60 -14.97 -12.50
C ARG A 334 6.24 -13.60 -12.72
N ARG A 335 6.11 -12.69 -11.74
CA ARG A 335 6.74 -11.36 -11.81
C ARG A 335 8.26 -11.42 -11.68
N ILE A 336 8.82 -12.42 -10.97
CA ILE A 336 10.26 -12.71 -10.96
C ILE A 336 10.73 -13.17 -12.35
N GLU A 337 10.01 -14.08 -12.99
CA GLU A 337 10.32 -14.55 -14.36
C GLU A 337 10.26 -13.41 -15.39
N GLU A 338 9.37 -12.45 -15.22
CA GLU A 338 9.29 -11.22 -16.04
C GLU A 338 10.42 -10.21 -15.72
N GLY A 339 11.21 -10.40 -14.67
CA GLY A 339 12.26 -9.47 -14.23
C GLY A 339 11.72 -8.18 -13.59
N ARG A 340 10.50 -8.19 -13.09
CA ARG A 340 9.82 -7.06 -12.46
C ARG A 340 9.82 -7.14 -10.94
N PHE A 341 9.66 -8.32 -10.37
CA PHE A 341 9.90 -8.58 -8.94
C PHE A 341 11.31 -9.14 -8.79
N ILE A 342 12.17 -8.45 -8.05
CA ILE A 342 13.63 -8.70 -8.06
C ILE A 342 14.07 -9.18 -6.69
N PRO A 343 14.34 -10.49 -6.50
CA PRO A 343 14.96 -11.00 -5.29
C PRO A 343 16.38 -10.46 -5.16
N VAL A 344 16.70 -9.83 -4.02
CA VAL A 344 18.01 -9.21 -3.75
C VAL A 344 18.60 -9.69 -2.43
N GLY A 345 19.88 -9.42 -2.20
CA GLY A 345 20.56 -9.56 -0.91
C GLY A 345 21.09 -10.94 -0.59
N GLY A 346 20.45 -12.00 -1.01
CA GLY A 346 20.94 -13.39 -0.86
C GLY A 346 21.10 -13.90 0.58
N MET A 347 20.61 -13.17 1.58
CA MET A 347 20.65 -13.59 2.99
C MET A 347 19.35 -14.26 3.41
N TRP A 348 19.40 -15.06 4.48
CA TRP A 348 18.21 -15.66 5.07
C TRP A 348 17.27 -14.60 5.68
N VAL A 349 17.86 -13.70 6.51
CA VAL A 349 17.19 -12.46 6.96
C VAL A 349 18.15 -11.29 6.76
N GLU A 350 17.65 -10.06 6.82
CA GLU A 350 18.46 -8.85 7.02
C GLU A 350 18.97 -8.87 8.47
N ALA A 351 20.12 -9.50 8.69
CA ALA A 351 20.66 -9.70 10.03
C ALA A 351 21.34 -8.43 10.55
N ASP A 352 21.34 -8.27 11.89
CA ASP A 352 22.23 -7.29 12.54
C ASP A 352 23.67 -7.50 12.08
N GLY A 353 24.37 -6.41 11.74
CA GLY A 353 25.73 -6.44 11.20
C GLY A 353 26.84 -6.44 12.27
N MET A 354 26.50 -6.25 13.54
CA MET A 354 27.46 -6.08 14.64
C MET A 354 27.48 -7.24 15.62
N LEU A 355 26.31 -7.78 15.98
CA LEU A 355 26.17 -8.77 17.07
C LEU A 355 26.43 -10.23 16.62
N PRO A 356 26.02 -10.69 15.42
CA PRO A 356 26.20 -12.07 15.04
C PRO A 356 27.66 -12.47 14.88
N ALA A 357 27.99 -13.72 15.27
CA ALA A 357 29.30 -14.31 14.98
C ALA A 357 29.50 -14.53 13.48
N GLY A 358 30.76 -14.56 13.01
CA GLY A 358 31.09 -14.75 11.59
C GLY A 358 30.48 -16.01 10.98
N GLU A 359 30.45 -17.13 11.71
CA GLU A 359 29.78 -18.37 11.27
C GLU A 359 28.28 -18.16 11.05
N SER A 360 27.61 -17.39 11.91
CA SER A 360 26.20 -17.05 11.72
C SER A 360 25.96 -16.23 10.46
N LEU A 361 26.83 -15.25 10.18
CA LEU A 361 26.77 -14.43 8.96
C LEU A 361 27.02 -15.26 7.69
N ILE A 362 27.99 -16.21 7.74
CA ILE A 362 28.21 -17.18 6.64
C ILE A 362 26.94 -17.99 6.38
N ARG A 363 26.28 -18.48 7.43
CA ARG A 363 25.03 -19.25 7.29
C ARG A 363 23.87 -18.42 6.75
N GLN A 364 23.76 -17.15 7.13
CA GLN A 364 22.79 -16.24 6.53
C GLN A 364 22.89 -16.24 5.01
N ILE A 365 24.10 -16.10 4.48
CA ILE A 365 24.37 -16.08 3.04
C ILE A 365 24.16 -17.47 2.43
N ALA A 366 24.67 -18.53 3.07
CA ALA A 366 24.59 -19.89 2.54
C ALA A 366 23.14 -20.38 2.42
N TYR A 367 22.34 -20.24 3.48
CA TYR A 367 20.93 -20.66 3.48
C TYR A 367 20.07 -19.74 2.59
N GLY A 368 20.29 -18.44 2.64
CA GLY A 368 19.55 -17.50 1.80
C GLY A 368 19.77 -17.76 0.32
N ARG A 369 21.03 -17.86 -0.13
CA ARG A 369 21.33 -18.17 -1.54
C ARG A 369 20.80 -19.53 -1.98
N LYS A 370 20.89 -20.54 -1.10
CA LYS A 370 20.31 -21.86 -1.39
C LYS A 370 18.82 -21.76 -1.66
N TYR A 371 18.07 -21.09 -0.78
CA TYR A 371 16.61 -20.90 -0.93
C TYR A 371 16.29 -20.17 -2.23
N PHE A 372 16.93 -19.02 -2.48
CA PHE A 372 16.69 -18.26 -3.70
C PHE A 372 16.94 -19.09 -4.97
N LYS A 373 17.97 -19.90 -4.98
CA LYS A 373 18.28 -20.78 -6.12
C LYS A 373 17.25 -21.90 -6.28
N GLU A 374 16.92 -22.59 -5.19
CA GLU A 374 16.04 -23.78 -5.24
C GLU A 374 14.57 -23.42 -5.46
N HIS A 375 14.07 -22.33 -4.84
CA HIS A 375 12.65 -21.97 -4.88
C HIS A 375 12.30 -20.90 -5.92
N LEU A 376 13.23 -19.98 -6.20
CA LEU A 376 13.00 -18.86 -7.12
C LEU A 376 13.83 -18.92 -8.41
N GLY A 377 14.81 -19.81 -8.51
CA GLY A 377 15.69 -19.90 -9.68
C GLY A 377 16.65 -18.72 -9.83
N VAL A 378 16.89 -17.96 -8.77
CA VAL A 378 17.68 -16.71 -8.78
C VAL A 378 18.94 -16.86 -7.90
N GLU A 379 20.07 -16.33 -8.35
CA GLU A 379 21.29 -16.23 -7.57
C GLU A 379 21.65 -14.75 -7.33
N PRO A 380 21.22 -14.13 -6.21
CA PRO A 380 21.59 -12.76 -5.87
C PRO A 380 23.11 -12.60 -5.73
N LYS A 381 23.65 -11.50 -6.28
CA LYS A 381 25.09 -11.26 -6.34
C LYS A 381 25.60 -10.27 -5.30
N GLY A 382 24.72 -9.67 -4.53
CA GLY A 382 25.04 -8.64 -3.54
C GLY A 382 24.37 -8.91 -2.21
N VAL A 383 24.72 -8.11 -1.22
CA VAL A 383 24.08 -8.03 0.09
C VAL A 383 23.14 -6.82 0.09
N TRP A 384 22.00 -6.94 0.76
CA TRP A 384 21.02 -5.89 0.89
C TRP A 384 20.64 -5.72 2.36
N LEU A 385 21.13 -4.66 2.98
CA LEU A 385 20.90 -4.32 4.39
C LEU A 385 20.66 -2.80 4.51
N PRO A 386 19.44 -2.33 4.22
CA PRO A 386 19.14 -0.90 4.18
C PRO A 386 19.14 -0.25 5.56
N ASP A 387 18.85 -1.00 6.63
CA ASP A 387 18.77 -0.53 8.01
C ASP A 387 19.92 -1.10 8.87
N SER A 388 21.14 -0.93 8.41
CA SER A 388 22.34 -1.39 9.14
C SER A 388 22.92 -0.29 10.00
N PHE A 389 23.16 -0.60 11.28
CA PHE A 389 23.81 0.30 12.26
C PHE A 389 25.33 0.10 12.36
N GLY A 390 25.92 -0.68 11.49
CA GLY A 390 27.34 -0.94 11.40
C GLY A 390 27.67 -2.38 11.02
N TYR A 391 28.96 -2.62 10.80
CA TYR A 391 29.48 -3.92 10.38
C TYR A 391 30.69 -4.29 11.24
N THR A 392 30.69 -5.53 11.76
CA THR A 392 31.84 -6.08 12.48
C THR A 392 32.92 -6.55 11.51
N GLY A 393 34.16 -6.67 11.99
CA GLY A 393 35.25 -7.30 11.23
C GLY A 393 35.05 -8.80 10.95
N ALA A 394 34.06 -9.44 11.56
CA ALA A 394 33.63 -10.82 11.26
C ALA A 394 32.71 -10.93 10.03
N TRP A 395 32.38 -9.82 9.39
CA TRP A 395 31.58 -9.82 8.17
C TRP A 395 32.31 -10.60 7.08
N PRO A 396 31.68 -11.58 6.40
CA PRO A 396 32.31 -12.36 5.33
C PRO A 396 32.75 -11.46 4.17
N GLN A 397 33.98 -11.64 3.73
CA GLN A 397 34.57 -10.92 2.59
C GLN A 397 34.24 -11.61 1.26
#